data_d6299a8ee678628ed6ebf7750b4ab380
#
_entry.id   d6299a8ee678628ed6ebf7750b4ab380
#
_cell.length_a   1.000
_cell.length_b   1.000
_cell.length_c   1.000
_cell.angle_alpha   90.00
_cell.angle_beta   90.00
_cell.angle_gamma   90.00
#
_symmetry.space_group_name_H-M   'P 1'
#
loop_
_entity.id
_entity.type
_entity.pdbx_description
1 polymer ?
#
loop_
_entity_poly.entity_id
_entity_poly.type
_entity_poly.pdbx_seq_one_letter_code
_entity_poly.pdbx_strand_id
1 'polypeptide(L)'
;MSLKKIIFIFIFILSYQSTQFSKSASFDSKNVSKYFSGIVAFDNKNNSEALNFFNSSKILLNKHDPYLKRYVYSLVLENKIPQAINTIKINKDKKNSDFFEAYLLLILDSLKKSDFNKAQDYLLETIELFQDERFNSAILQTLRNYIYVFQENKILNNKKTFGNFSIISETFQRCYLGDKNTEMYFKNLINDLSTDYSRYIYFYLSYLIENKRFKESENIVNEINYI
;
A
#
# COMPACT_ATOMS: atom_id res chain seq x y z
N MET A 1 39.75 54.53 31.34
CA MET A 1 39.51 53.10 31.73
C MET A 1 40.78 52.33 31.36
N SER A 2 41.41 51.63 32.29
CA SER A 2 42.72 51.01 32.07
C SER A 2 42.58 49.83 31.09
N LEU A 3 43.49 49.74 30.08
CA LEU A 3 43.56 48.68 29.08
C LEU A 3 43.40 47.27 29.68
N LYS A 4 43.91 47.05 30.89
CA LYS A 4 43.79 45.80 31.64
C LYS A 4 42.35 45.47 32.01
N LYS A 5 41.46 46.44 32.27
CA LYS A 5 40.05 46.21 32.58
C LYS A 5 39.26 45.83 31.33
N ILE A 6 39.64 46.37 30.17
CA ILE A 6 39.01 46.02 28.88
C ILE A 6 39.35 44.59 28.46
N ILE A 7 40.59 44.17 28.66
CA ILE A 7 41.03 42.80 28.38
C ILE A 7 40.33 41.79 29.31
N PHE A 8 40.15 42.12 30.58
CA PHE A 8 39.47 41.25 31.54
C PHE A 8 37.97 41.07 31.19
N ILE A 9 37.29 42.12 30.73
CA ILE A 9 35.89 42.07 30.27
C ILE A 9 35.80 41.25 29.00
N PHE A 10 36.74 41.34 28.08
CA PHE A 10 36.74 40.57 26.83
C PHE A 10 36.96 39.06 27.10
N ILE A 11 37.83 38.72 28.03
CA ILE A 11 38.04 37.32 28.45
C ILE A 11 36.80 36.76 29.16
N PHE A 12 36.09 37.57 29.94
CA PHE A 12 34.85 37.17 30.61
C PHE A 12 33.69 36.97 29.61
N ILE A 13 33.63 37.77 28.56
CA ILE A 13 32.59 37.60 27.51
C ILE A 13 32.90 36.36 26.66
N LEU A 14 34.16 36.06 26.38
CA LEU A 14 34.57 34.84 25.67
C LEU A 14 34.35 33.56 26.46
N SER A 15 34.45 33.60 27.81
CA SER A 15 34.16 32.45 28.66
C SER A 15 32.66 32.24 28.87
N TYR A 16 31.80 33.20 28.56
CA TYR A 16 30.32 33.10 28.55
C TYR A 16 29.74 32.59 27.24
N GLN A 17 30.55 32.21 26.29
CA GLN A 17 30.05 31.31 25.24
C GLN A 17 29.76 29.97 25.94
N SER A 18 28.57 29.93 26.59
CA SER A 18 27.98 28.68 26.99
C SER A 18 28.03 27.76 25.81
N THR A 19 28.86 26.73 25.89
CA THR A 19 28.73 25.56 25.05
C THR A 19 27.28 25.14 25.21
N GLN A 20 26.43 25.58 24.27
CA GLN A 20 25.18 24.90 24.04
C GLN A 20 25.60 23.49 23.63
N PHE A 21 25.75 22.62 24.60
CA PHE A 21 25.64 21.20 24.34
C PHE A 21 24.27 21.02 23.69
N SER A 22 24.29 21.08 22.38
CA SER A 22 23.25 20.47 21.59
C SER A 22 23.10 19.09 22.25
N LYS A 23 21.99 18.88 22.97
CA LYS A 23 21.57 17.53 23.31
C LYS A 23 21.39 16.84 21.97
N SER A 24 22.47 16.27 21.44
CA SER A 24 22.38 15.28 20.39
C SER A 24 21.42 14.26 20.96
N ALA A 25 20.25 14.15 20.37
CA ALA A 25 19.33 13.10 20.73
C ALA A 25 20.16 11.84 20.78
N SER A 26 20.31 11.25 21.98
CA SER A 26 21.27 10.18 22.24
C SER A 26 21.03 9.12 21.18
N PHE A 27 21.97 9.00 20.24
CA PHE A 27 21.93 8.03 19.17
C PHE A 27 22.03 6.67 19.84
N ASP A 28 20.90 5.97 19.93
CA ASP A 28 20.85 4.64 20.51
C ASP A 28 21.39 3.63 19.49
N SER A 29 22.71 3.46 19.49
CA SER A 29 23.43 2.56 18.58
C SER A 29 22.85 1.15 18.58
N LYS A 30 22.36 0.66 19.73
CA LYS A 30 21.78 -0.67 19.88
C LYS A 30 20.46 -0.80 19.08
N ASN A 31 19.57 0.19 19.15
CA ASN A 31 18.33 0.14 18.41
C ASN A 31 18.55 0.34 16.90
N VAL A 32 19.52 1.18 16.54
CA VAL A 32 19.92 1.36 15.14
C VAL A 32 20.54 0.08 14.56
N SER A 33 21.42 -0.59 15.32
CA SER A 33 21.98 -1.89 14.90
C SER A 33 20.87 -2.94 14.67
N LYS A 34 19.90 -3.04 15.58
CA LYS A 34 18.75 -3.95 15.40
C LYS A 34 17.93 -3.58 14.16
N TYR A 35 17.70 -2.30 13.91
CA TYR A 35 17.00 -1.85 12.73
C TYR A 35 17.70 -2.29 11.43
N PHE A 36 19.03 -2.12 11.36
CA PHE A 36 19.81 -2.59 10.21
C PHE A 36 19.80 -4.13 10.09
N SER A 37 19.87 -4.86 11.20
CA SER A 37 19.68 -6.32 11.17
C SER A 37 18.30 -6.70 10.61
N GLY A 38 17.27 -5.94 10.97
CA GLY A 38 15.93 -6.10 10.41
C GLY A 38 15.89 -5.87 8.89
N ILE A 39 16.60 -4.85 8.39
CA ILE A 39 16.71 -4.61 6.94
C ILE A 39 17.38 -5.79 6.24
N VAL A 40 18.52 -6.26 6.75
CA VAL A 40 19.25 -7.40 6.17
C VAL A 40 18.39 -8.67 6.15
N ALA A 41 17.67 -8.96 7.25
CA ALA A 41 16.76 -10.11 7.29
C ALA A 41 15.61 -9.96 6.28
N PHE A 42 15.05 -8.75 6.15
CA PHE A 42 13.99 -8.45 5.20
C PHE A 42 14.43 -8.65 3.75
N ASP A 43 15.60 -8.14 3.38
CA ASP A 43 16.17 -8.27 2.02
C ASP A 43 16.49 -9.74 1.70
N ASN A 44 16.86 -10.53 2.71
CA ASN A 44 17.06 -11.99 2.61
C ASN A 44 15.75 -12.80 2.63
N LYS A 45 14.57 -12.16 2.61
CA LYS A 45 13.24 -12.79 2.67
C LYS A 45 12.95 -13.54 3.98
N ASN A 46 13.73 -13.33 5.03
CA ASN A 46 13.46 -13.85 6.36
C ASN A 46 12.53 -12.88 7.12
N ASN A 47 11.26 -12.90 6.74
CA ASN A 47 10.28 -11.91 7.22
C ASN A 47 10.02 -12.00 8.71
N SER A 48 10.02 -13.22 9.28
CA SER A 48 9.80 -13.43 10.72
C SER A 48 10.92 -12.81 11.56
N GLU A 49 12.17 -13.05 11.17
CA GLU A 49 13.33 -12.47 11.82
C GLU A 49 13.38 -10.94 11.67
N ALA A 50 13.09 -10.44 10.45
CA ALA A 50 12.98 -9.03 10.17
C ALA A 50 11.98 -8.34 11.11
N LEU A 51 10.79 -8.93 11.26
CA LEU A 51 9.75 -8.40 12.16
C LEU A 51 10.23 -8.41 13.63
N ASN A 52 10.95 -9.46 14.08
CA ASN A 52 11.50 -9.52 15.43
C ASN A 52 12.52 -8.40 15.68
N PHE A 53 13.40 -8.13 14.73
CA PHE A 53 14.35 -7.03 14.82
C PHE A 53 13.65 -5.66 14.82
N PHE A 54 12.67 -5.45 13.95
CA PHE A 54 11.89 -4.22 13.95
C PHE A 54 11.10 -4.06 15.26
N ASN A 55 10.44 -5.08 15.78
CA ASN A 55 9.79 -5.01 17.09
C ASN A 55 10.77 -4.59 18.21
N SER A 56 11.98 -5.11 18.17
CA SER A 56 13.03 -4.83 19.17
C SER A 56 13.61 -3.41 19.08
N SER A 57 13.41 -2.73 17.94
CA SER A 57 13.88 -1.36 17.68
C SER A 57 12.74 -0.35 17.52
N LYS A 58 11.53 -0.68 17.98
CA LYS A 58 10.30 0.10 17.78
C LYS A 58 10.35 1.55 18.31
N ILE A 59 11.29 1.85 19.20
CA ILE A 59 11.56 3.22 19.65
C ILE A 59 11.96 4.17 18.51
N LEU A 60 12.44 3.62 17.37
CA LEU A 60 12.81 4.37 16.18
C LEU A 60 11.61 4.82 15.34
N LEU A 61 10.42 4.30 15.60
CA LEU A 61 9.20 4.60 14.84
C LEU A 61 8.92 6.11 14.71
N ASN A 62 9.24 6.88 15.76
CA ASN A 62 9.04 8.33 15.77
C ASN A 62 10.33 9.13 15.57
N LYS A 63 11.45 8.47 15.23
CA LYS A 63 12.78 9.08 15.13
C LYS A 63 13.46 8.84 13.81
N HIS A 64 12.95 7.92 13.00
CA HIS A 64 13.55 7.50 11.74
C HIS A 64 12.45 7.25 10.69
N ASP A 65 12.32 8.16 9.75
CA ASP A 65 11.23 8.19 8.77
C ASP A 65 11.01 6.88 8.00
N PRO A 66 12.03 6.17 7.49
CA PRO A 66 11.83 4.91 6.78
C PRO A 66 11.35 3.73 7.64
N TYR A 67 11.39 3.89 8.98
CA TYR A 67 11.06 2.79 9.89
C TYR A 67 9.62 2.33 9.77
N LEU A 68 8.67 3.25 9.76
CA LEU A 68 7.24 2.93 9.72
C LEU A 68 6.89 2.06 8.51
N LYS A 69 7.35 2.46 7.32
CA LYS A 69 7.10 1.74 6.08
C LYS A 69 7.64 0.30 6.13
N ARG A 70 8.87 0.10 6.57
CA ARG A 70 9.50 -1.23 6.69
C ARG A 70 8.82 -2.10 7.75
N TYR A 71 8.45 -1.51 8.88
CA TYR A 71 7.73 -2.22 9.94
C TYR A 71 6.35 -2.69 9.47
N VAL A 72 5.60 -1.82 8.79
CA VAL A 72 4.29 -2.16 8.20
C VAL A 72 4.44 -3.28 7.17
N TYR A 73 5.44 -3.21 6.30
CA TYR A 73 5.70 -4.27 5.32
C TYR A 73 5.97 -5.61 5.99
N SER A 74 6.82 -5.63 7.03
CA SER A 74 7.11 -6.87 7.75
C SER A 74 5.87 -7.45 8.44
N LEU A 75 4.97 -6.60 8.97
CA LEU A 75 3.69 -7.04 9.52
C LEU A 75 2.79 -7.66 8.44
N VAL A 76 2.72 -7.05 7.25
CA VAL A 76 1.93 -7.57 6.12
C VAL A 76 2.46 -8.92 5.65
N LEU A 77 3.78 -9.04 5.47
CA LEU A 77 4.42 -10.27 5.02
C LEU A 77 4.29 -11.42 6.03
N GLU A 78 4.17 -11.10 7.31
CA GLU A 78 3.87 -12.08 8.40
C GLU A 78 2.36 -12.27 8.63
N ASN A 79 1.53 -11.85 7.67
CA ASN A 79 0.06 -11.96 7.73
C ASN A 79 -0.59 -11.30 8.97
N LYS A 80 0.10 -10.29 9.56
CA LYS A 80 -0.40 -9.51 10.70
C LYS A 80 -1.13 -8.25 10.25
N ILE A 81 -2.05 -8.41 9.30
CA ILE A 81 -2.76 -7.30 8.63
C ILE A 81 -3.47 -6.36 9.62
N PRO A 82 -4.25 -6.86 10.61
CA PRO A 82 -4.92 -5.96 11.57
C PRO A 82 -3.93 -5.09 12.36
N GLN A 83 -2.76 -5.64 12.71
CA GLN A 83 -1.71 -4.90 13.42
C GLN A 83 -1.05 -3.86 12.52
N ALA A 84 -0.83 -4.17 11.24
CA ALA A 84 -0.32 -3.23 10.25
C ALA A 84 -1.26 -2.03 10.10
N ILE A 85 -2.56 -2.28 9.90
CA ILE A 85 -3.59 -1.25 9.77
C ILE A 85 -3.67 -0.37 11.02
N ASN A 86 -3.67 -0.97 12.21
CA ASN A 86 -3.68 -0.21 13.47
C ASN A 86 -2.42 0.66 13.60
N THR A 87 -1.25 0.11 13.24
CA THR A 87 0.03 0.86 13.26
C THR A 87 -0.02 2.07 12.32
N ILE A 88 -0.59 1.92 11.11
CA ILE A 88 -0.78 3.02 10.18
C ILE A 88 -1.70 4.08 10.79
N LYS A 89 -2.88 3.69 11.29
CA LYS A 89 -3.88 4.62 11.86
C LYS A 89 -3.32 5.47 13.00
N ILE A 90 -2.54 4.86 13.91
CA ILE A 90 -1.94 5.57 15.05
C ILE A 90 -0.86 6.57 14.61
N ASN A 91 -0.25 6.37 13.45
CA ASN A 91 0.87 7.19 12.98
C ASN A 91 0.53 8.09 11.80
N LYS A 92 -0.68 8.02 11.24
CA LYS A 92 -1.09 8.71 10.01
C LYS A 92 -0.83 10.22 10.03
N ASP A 93 -1.07 10.88 11.17
CA ASP A 93 -0.92 12.34 11.28
C ASP A 93 0.51 12.79 11.68
N LYS A 94 1.46 11.88 11.66
CA LYS A 94 2.85 12.22 11.99
C LYS A 94 3.62 12.58 10.74
N LYS A 95 4.58 13.49 10.89
CA LYS A 95 5.48 13.87 9.80
C LYS A 95 6.13 12.63 9.16
N ASN A 96 6.14 12.56 7.85
CA ASN A 96 6.73 11.48 7.04
C ASN A 96 6.11 10.08 7.30
N SER A 97 4.83 10.02 7.71
CA SER A 97 4.10 8.77 7.87
C SER A 97 3.39 8.31 6.59
N ASP A 98 3.34 9.17 5.58
CA ASP A 98 2.57 8.94 4.36
C ASP A 98 3.38 8.15 3.35
N PHE A 99 2.85 7.00 2.96
CA PHE A 99 3.34 6.21 1.84
C PHE A 99 2.18 5.48 1.17
N PHE A 100 2.25 5.34 -0.14
CA PHE A 100 1.15 4.87 -0.99
C PHE A 100 0.52 3.57 -0.50
N GLU A 101 1.33 2.58 -0.14
CA GLU A 101 0.86 1.26 0.27
C GLU A 101 0.11 1.27 1.62
N ALA A 102 0.40 2.25 2.50
CA ALA A 102 -0.39 2.42 3.73
C ALA A 102 -1.83 2.81 3.42
N TYR A 103 -2.01 3.76 2.53
CA TYR A 103 -3.34 4.18 2.09
C TYR A 103 -4.09 3.07 1.34
N LEU A 104 -3.39 2.28 0.50
CA LEU A 104 -4.00 1.10 -0.12
C LEU A 104 -4.54 0.13 0.93
N LEU A 105 -3.78 -0.15 1.99
CA LEU A 105 -4.24 -1.01 3.08
C LEU A 105 -5.47 -0.44 3.78
N LEU A 106 -5.54 0.87 4.02
CA LEU A 106 -6.69 1.54 4.63
C LEU A 106 -7.94 1.48 3.74
N ILE A 107 -7.78 1.71 2.43
CA ILE A 107 -8.86 1.60 1.45
C ILE A 107 -9.39 0.16 1.41
N LEU A 108 -8.50 -0.83 1.28
CA LEU A 108 -8.88 -2.25 1.21
C LEU A 108 -9.53 -2.74 2.51
N ASP A 109 -9.06 -2.29 3.69
CA ASP A 109 -9.69 -2.59 4.99
C ASP A 109 -11.12 -2.03 5.05
N SER A 110 -11.32 -0.82 4.55
CA SER A 110 -12.64 -0.18 4.51
C SER A 110 -13.58 -0.89 3.54
N LEU A 111 -13.09 -1.26 2.34
CA LEU A 111 -13.86 -2.04 1.37
C LEU A 111 -14.26 -3.41 1.93
N LYS A 112 -13.33 -4.11 2.58
CA LYS A 112 -13.60 -5.41 3.22
C LYS A 112 -14.69 -5.32 4.30
N LYS A 113 -14.82 -4.16 4.95
CA LYS A 113 -15.83 -3.87 5.97
C LYS A 113 -17.12 -3.28 5.39
N SER A 114 -17.22 -3.16 4.08
CA SER A 114 -18.32 -2.48 3.37
C SER A 114 -18.52 -1.02 3.81
N ASP A 115 -17.47 -0.39 4.35
CA ASP A 115 -17.45 1.03 4.70
C ASP A 115 -16.96 1.84 3.48
N PHE A 116 -17.84 1.95 2.48
CA PHE A 116 -17.51 2.56 1.19
C PHE A 116 -17.24 4.06 1.31
N ASN A 117 -17.91 4.75 2.22
CA ASN A 117 -17.68 6.18 2.45
C ASN A 117 -16.25 6.39 2.95
N LYS A 118 -15.81 5.61 3.92
CA LYS A 118 -14.45 5.70 4.44
C LYS A 118 -13.40 5.26 3.42
N ALA A 119 -13.71 4.27 2.59
CA ALA A 119 -12.85 3.89 1.46
C ALA A 119 -12.69 5.06 0.47
N GLN A 120 -13.78 5.79 0.20
CA GLN A 120 -13.78 6.99 -0.64
C GLN A 120 -12.94 8.11 -0.04
N ASP A 121 -13.06 8.37 1.27
CA ASP A 121 -12.28 9.41 1.95
C ASP A 121 -10.77 9.13 1.85
N TYR A 122 -10.35 7.89 2.16
CA TYR A 122 -8.96 7.49 2.00
C TYR A 122 -8.48 7.54 0.55
N LEU A 123 -9.35 7.20 -0.41
CA LEU A 123 -9.02 7.29 -1.82
C LEU A 123 -8.75 8.74 -2.26
N LEU A 124 -9.60 9.68 -1.86
CA LEU A 124 -9.44 11.10 -2.19
C LEU A 124 -8.13 11.65 -1.62
N GLU A 125 -7.83 11.34 -0.36
CA GLU A 125 -6.58 11.71 0.28
C GLU A 125 -5.36 11.11 -0.44
N THR A 126 -5.46 9.84 -0.87
CA THR A 126 -4.38 9.16 -1.61
C THR A 126 -4.15 9.80 -2.98
N ILE A 127 -5.21 10.20 -3.68
CA ILE A 127 -5.11 10.89 -4.96
C ILE A 127 -4.36 12.21 -4.80
N GLU A 128 -4.68 13.00 -3.77
CA GLU A 128 -4.02 14.27 -3.49
C GLU A 128 -2.52 14.09 -3.26
N LEU A 129 -2.11 13.03 -2.56
CA LEU A 129 -0.71 12.80 -2.18
C LEU A 129 0.13 12.10 -3.25
N PHE A 130 -0.47 11.21 -4.09
CA PHE A 130 0.30 10.23 -4.87
C PHE A 130 -0.13 10.09 -6.34
N GLN A 131 -0.95 10.99 -6.90
CA GLN A 131 -1.48 10.83 -8.27
C GLN A 131 -0.45 11.01 -9.40
N ASP A 132 0.71 11.58 -9.12
CA ASP A 132 1.67 11.96 -10.16
C ASP A 132 2.37 10.76 -10.84
N GLU A 133 2.39 9.61 -10.19
CA GLU A 133 2.95 8.40 -10.76
C GLU A 133 1.91 7.64 -11.60
N ARG A 134 2.26 7.28 -12.84
CA ARG A 134 1.36 6.56 -13.77
C ARG A 134 0.81 5.26 -13.18
N PHE A 135 1.65 4.50 -12.47
CA PHE A 135 1.24 3.25 -11.84
C PHE A 135 0.24 3.49 -10.71
N ASN A 136 0.51 4.46 -9.84
CA ASN A 136 -0.40 4.84 -8.77
C ASN A 136 -1.75 5.30 -9.32
N SER A 137 -1.73 6.13 -10.37
CA SER A 137 -2.95 6.59 -11.05
C SER A 137 -3.82 5.43 -11.58
N ALA A 138 -3.21 4.36 -12.12
CA ALA A 138 -3.95 3.20 -12.59
C ALA A 138 -4.65 2.45 -11.45
N ILE A 139 -3.94 2.23 -10.34
CA ILE A 139 -4.50 1.59 -9.15
C ILE A 139 -5.61 2.44 -8.54
N LEU A 140 -5.38 3.74 -8.35
CA LEU A 140 -6.35 4.66 -7.76
C LEU A 140 -7.63 4.77 -8.61
N GLN A 141 -7.49 4.84 -9.93
CA GLN A 141 -8.66 4.83 -10.83
C GLN A 141 -9.44 3.52 -10.73
N THR A 142 -8.75 2.39 -10.61
CA THR A 142 -9.40 1.08 -10.45
C THR A 142 -10.16 1.01 -9.13
N LEU A 143 -9.56 1.42 -8.03
CA LEU A 143 -10.22 1.48 -6.72
C LEU A 143 -11.43 2.41 -6.75
N ARG A 144 -11.32 3.57 -7.38
CA ARG A 144 -12.45 4.49 -7.58
C ARG A 144 -13.60 3.83 -8.33
N ASN A 145 -13.29 3.07 -9.39
CA ASN A 145 -14.32 2.36 -10.15
C ASN A 145 -15.01 1.29 -9.30
N TYR A 146 -14.27 0.52 -8.48
CA TYR A 146 -14.86 -0.47 -7.58
C TYR A 146 -15.71 0.17 -6.48
N ILE A 147 -15.23 1.22 -5.83
CA ILE A 147 -16.02 1.94 -4.81
C ILE A 147 -17.33 2.43 -5.43
N TYR A 148 -17.28 3.03 -6.62
CA TYR A 148 -18.47 3.49 -7.33
C TYR A 148 -19.44 2.34 -7.63
N VAL A 149 -18.92 1.20 -8.12
CA VAL A 149 -19.74 0.00 -8.40
C VAL A 149 -20.44 -0.50 -7.14
N PHE A 150 -19.73 -0.56 -6.02
CA PHE A 150 -20.29 -1.02 -4.75
C PHE A 150 -21.32 -0.06 -4.14
N GLN A 151 -21.16 1.24 -4.36
CA GLN A 151 -22.09 2.25 -3.86
C GLN A 151 -23.33 2.39 -4.76
N GLU A 152 -23.13 2.42 -6.07
CA GLU A 152 -24.17 2.79 -7.03
C GLU A 152 -24.78 1.60 -7.79
N ASN A 153 -24.24 0.40 -7.62
CA ASN A 153 -24.65 -0.82 -8.35
C ASN A 153 -24.68 -0.63 -9.88
N LYS A 154 -23.73 0.14 -10.41
CA LYS A 154 -23.59 0.37 -11.87
C LYS A 154 -22.15 0.67 -12.26
N ILE A 155 -21.82 0.44 -13.54
CA ILE A 155 -20.48 0.74 -14.08
C ILE A 155 -20.31 2.25 -14.23
N LEU A 156 -19.14 2.77 -13.83
CA LEU A 156 -18.77 4.16 -14.02
C LEU A 156 -18.50 4.44 -15.49
N ASN A 157 -19.27 5.35 -16.10
CA ASN A 157 -19.07 5.81 -17.47
C ASN A 157 -17.94 6.85 -17.55
N ASN A 158 -17.35 7.00 -18.74
CA ASN A 158 -16.31 8.01 -19.03
C ASN A 158 -15.08 7.94 -18.10
N LYS A 159 -14.71 6.73 -17.70
CA LYS A 159 -13.51 6.49 -16.89
C LYS A 159 -12.25 6.56 -17.76
N LYS A 160 -11.16 7.05 -17.18
CA LYS A 160 -9.83 6.94 -17.78
C LYS A 160 -9.43 5.47 -17.88
N THR A 161 -8.85 5.07 -19.02
CA THR A 161 -8.41 3.69 -19.25
C THR A 161 -6.90 3.54 -19.10
N PHE A 162 -6.48 2.39 -18.59
CA PHE A 162 -5.09 2.01 -18.40
C PHE A 162 -4.80 0.65 -19.02
N GLY A 163 -5.12 0.53 -20.33
CA GLY A 163 -4.88 -0.69 -21.09
C GLY A 163 -5.54 -1.93 -20.47
N ASN A 164 -4.78 -3.02 -20.44
CA ASN A 164 -5.27 -4.34 -19.98
C ASN A 164 -5.79 -4.33 -18.53
N PHE A 165 -5.24 -3.48 -17.69
CA PHE A 165 -5.70 -3.36 -16.30
C PHE A 165 -7.15 -2.89 -16.19
N SER A 166 -7.57 -2.00 -17.09
CA SER A 166 -8.96 -1.55 -17.17
C SER A 166 -9.90 -2.64 -17.68
N ILE A 167 -9.48 -3.45 -18.66
CA ILE A 167 -10.28 -4.55 -19.20
C ILE A 167 -10.52 -5.60 -18.12
N ILE A 168 -9.47 -6.02 -17.40
CA ILE A 168 -9.56 -6.96 -16.30
C ILE A 168 -10.54 -6.43 -15.23
N SER A 169 -10.32 -5.20 -14.78
CA SER A 169 -11.13 -4.57 -13.73
C SER A 169 -12.61 -4.49 -14.14
N GLU A 170 -12.90 -4.09 -15.39
CA GLU A 170 -14.28 -4.00 -15.86
C GLU A 170 -14.95 -5.35 -15.96
N THR A 171 -14.25 -6.40 -16.40
CA THR A 171 -14.77 -7.77 -16.45
C THR A 171 -15.29 -8.21 -15.08
N PHE A 172 -14.49 -8.00 -14.03
CA PHE A 172 -14.89 -8.38 -12.66
C PHE A 172 -16.02 -7.50 -12.10
N GLN A 173 -16.03 -6.20 -12.41
CA GLN A 173 -17.14 -5.31 -12.03
C GLN A 173 -18.46 -5.75 -12.63
N ARG A 174 -18.46 -6.14 -13.93
CA ARG A 174 -19.65 -6.67 -14.61
C ARG A 174 -20.10 -8.00 -14.02
N CYS A 175 -19.14 -8.88 -13.69
CA CYS A 175 -19.43 -10.13 -13.02
C CYS A 175 -20.12 -9.90 -11.66
N TYR A 176 -19.59 -8.99 -10.86
CA TYR A 176 -20.17 -8.60 -9.58
C TYR A 176 -21.62 -8.08 -9.70
N LEU A 177 -21.88 -7.28 -10.74
CA LEU A 177 -23.21 -6.71 -11.00
C LEU A 177 -24.20 -7.68 -11.63
N GLY A 178 -23.78 -8.88 -12.02
CA GLY A 178 -24.61 -9.79 -12.83
C GLY A 178 -24.98 -9.21 -14.19
N ASP A 179 -24.11 -8.37 -14.78
CA ASP A 179 -24.35 -7.72 -16.07
C ASP A 179 -24.45 -8.75 -17.18
N LYS A 180 -25.43 -8.60 -18.08
CA LYS A 180 -25.67 -9.51 -19.21
C LYS A 180 -24.49 -9.66 -20.16
N ASN A 181 -23.58 -8.72 -20.20
CA ASN A 181 -22.39 -8.75 -21.04
C ASN A 181 -21.19 -9.42 -20.35
N THR A 182 -21.29 -9.85 -19.11
CA THR A 182 -20.19 -10.45 -18.33
C THR A 182 -19.45 -11.53 -19.11
N GLU A 183 -20.19 -12.43 -19.74
CA GLU A 183 -19.61 -13.52 -20.53
C GLU A 183 -18.77 -13.03 -21.71
N MET A 184 -19.29 -12.04 -22.44
CA MET A 184 -18.56 -11.43 -23.55
C MET A 184 -17.23 -10.83 -23.09
N TYR A 185 -17.24 -10.17 -21.93
CA TYR A 185 -16.03 -9.58 -21.35
C TYR A 185 -15.02 -10.65 -20.92
N PHE A 186 -15.45 -11.75 -20.31
CA PHE A 186 -14.57 -12.88 -20.00
C PHE A 186 -13.99 -13.51 -21.27
N LYS A 187 -14.83 -13.77 -22.29
CA LYS A 187 -14.36 -14.33 -23.57
C LYS A 187 -13.33 -13.41 -24.25
N ASN A 188 -13.58 -12.11 -24.29
CA ASN A 188 -12.63 -11.16 -24.84
C ASN A 188 -11.31 -11.15 -24.06
N LEU A 189 -11.36 -11.27 -22.72
CA LEU A 189 -10.19 -11.27 -21.88
C LEU A 189 -9.32 -12.52 -22.11
N ILE A 190 -9.92 -13.72 -22.15
CA ILE A 190 -9.17 -14.98 -22.28
C ILE A 190 -8.72 -15.29 -23.71
N ASN A 191 -9.39 -14.72 -24.72
CA ASN A 191 -9.07 -14.93 -26.16
C ASN A 191 -8.07 -13.90 -26.70
N ASP A 192 -7.58 -12.96 -25.88
CA ASP A 192 -6.55 -12.01 -26.29
C ASP A 192 -5.20 -12.72 -26.40
N LEU A 193 -4.81 -13.06 -27.62
CA LEU A 193 -3.54 -13.72 -27.93
C LEU A 193 -2.30 -12.83 -27.71
N SER A 194 -2.48 -11.52 -27.52
CA SER A 194 -1.39 -10.56 -27.29
C SER A 194 -0.86 -10.61 -25.85
N THR A 195 -1.63 -11.20 -24.94
CA THR A 195 -1.32 -11.20 -23.51
C THR A 195 -1.74 -12.54 -22.90
N ASP A 196 -0.90 -13.11 -22.04
CA ASP A 196 -1.25 -14.31 -21.28
C ASP A 196 -2.24 -14.00 -20.16
N TYR A 197 -3.52 -14.21 -20.44
CA TYR A 197 -4.61 -14.11 -19.48
C TYR A 197 -5.12 -15.47 -18.99
N SER A 198 -4.38 -16.55 -19.19
CA SER A 198 -4.76 -17.92 -18.82
C SER A 198 -5.24 -18.04 -17.38
N ARG A 199 -4.63 -17.29 -16.44
CA ARG A 199 -5.05 -17.24 -15.03
C ARG A 199 -6.51 -16.80 -14.84
N TYR A 200 -7.10 -16.05 -15.77
CA TYR A 200 -8.48 -15.57 -15.66
C TYR A 200 -9.51 -16.61 -16.14
N ILE A 201 -9.06 -17.67 -16.80
CA ILE A 201 -9.91 -18.80 -17.18
C ILE A 201 -10.58 -19.40 -15.95
N TYR A 202 -9.84 -19.52 -14.84
CA TYR A 202 -10.40 -20.00 -13.56
C TYR A 202 -11.64 -19.21 -13.11
N PHE A 203 -11.60 -17.89 -13.22
CA PHE A 203 -12.74 -17.03 -12.85
C PHE A 203 -13.90 -17.17 -13.83
N TYR A 204 -13.62 -17.35 -15.12
CA TYR A 204 -14.66 -17.60 -16.12
C TYR A 204 -15.34 -18.95 -15.90
N LEU A 205 -14.58 -20.00 -15.59
CA LEU A 205 -15.12 -21.30 -15.20
C LEU A 205 -15.99 -21.19 -13.95
N SER A 206 -15.55 -20.46 -12.94
CA SER A 206 -16.36 -20.21 -11.72
C SER A 206 -17.69 -19.51 -12.06
N TYR A 207 -17.64 -18.48 -12.92
CA TYR A 207 -18.84 -17.79 -13.40
C TYR A 207 -19.81 -18.74 -14.11
N LEU A 208 -19.33 -19.64 -14.98
CA LEU A 208 -20.17 -20.63 -15.66
C LEU A 208 -20.80 -21.62 -14.69
N ILE A 209 -20.02 -22.12 -13.71
CA ILE A 209 -20.49 -23.04 -12.69
C ILE A 209 -21.58 -22.41 -11.81
N GLU A 210 -21.38 -21.18 -11.35
CA GLU A 210 -22.37 -20.43 -10.58
C GLU A 210 -23.69 -20.24 -11.35
N ASN A 211 -23.59 -20.07 -12.68
CA ASN A 211 -24.75 -19.97 -13.59
C ASN A 211 -25.27 -21.36 -14.04
N LYS A 212 -24.83 -22.47 -13.42
CA LYS A 212 -25.24 -23.86 -13.72
C LYS A 212 -24.92 -24.34 -15.13
N ARG A 213 -23.95 -23.69 -15.81
CA ARG A 213 -23.51 -24.00 -17.18
C ARG A 213 -22.35 -25.00 -17.16
N PHE A 214 -22.53 -26.12 -16.48
CA PHE A 214 -21.47 -27.13 -16.24
C PHE A 214 -20.87 -27.70 -17.52
N LYS A 215 -21.72 -27.99 -18.53
CA LYS A 215 -21.27 -28.55 -19.80
C LYS A 215 -20.32 -27.64 -20.58
N GLU A 216 -20.57 -26.35 -20.53
CA GLU A 216 -19.69 -25.35 -21.16
C GLU A 216 -18.39 -25.19 -20.38
N SER A 217 -18.45 -25.21 -19.07
CA SER A 217 -17.25 -25.24 -18.21
C SER A 217 -16.35 -26.46 -18.51
N GLU A 218 -16.96 -27.64 -18.67
CA GLU A 218 -16.23 -28.88 -19.03
C GLU A 218 -15.57 -28.78 -20.41
N ASN A 219 -16.26 -28.23 -21.42
CA ASN A 219 -15.70 -28.04 -22.75
C ASN A 219 -14.45 -27.15 -22.73
N ILE A 220 -14.48 -26.05 -21.99
CA ILE A 220 -13.33 -25.13 -21.85
C ILE A 220 -12.15 -25.85 -21.19
N VAL A 221 -12.40 -26.63 -20.13
CA VAL A 221 -11.33 -27.43 -19.45
C VAL A 221 -10.71 -28.42 -20.42
N ASN A 222 -11.50 -29.08 -21.23
CA ASN A 222 -11.00 -30.04 -22.23
C ASN A 222 -10.16 -29.36 -23.32
N GLU A 223 -10.57 -28.17 -23.79
CA GLU A 223 -9.81 -27.40 -24.75
C GLU A 223 -8.42 -26.96 -24.21
N ILE A 224 -8.34 -26.57 -22.94
CA ILE A 224 -7.09 -26.14 -22.29
C ILE A 224 -6.10 -27.30 -22.12
N ASN A 225 -6.56 -28.51 -21.86
CA ASN A 225 -5.71 -29.67 -21.69
C ASN A 225 -5.02 -30.16 -23.00
N TYR A 226 -5.35 -29.57 -24.14
CA TYR A 226 -4.73 -29.83 -25.43
C TYR A 226 -3.69 -28.77 -25.86
N ILE A 227 -3.43 -27.76 -25.04
CA ILE A 227 -2.37 -26.75 -25.26
C ILE A 227 -1.20 -27.00 -24.32
#